data_b6c18a6439c5ebc80202fe2936b0522b
#
_entry.id   b6c18a6439c5ebc80202fe2936b0522b
#
_cell.length_a   1.000
_cell.length_b   1.000
_cell.length_c   1.000
_cell.angle_alpha   90.00
_cell.angle_beta   90.00
_cell.angle_gamma   90.00
#
_symmetry.space_group_name_H-M   'P 1'
#
loop_
_entity.id
_entity.type
_entity.pdbx_description
1 polymer ?
#
loop_
_entity_poly.entity_id
_entity_poly.type
_entity_poly.pdbx_seq_one_letter_code
_entity_poly.pdbx_strand_id
1 'polypeptide(L)'
;MLVREKHDEKALTYIDQLSYTFRYIIQNGQSTLMTLDEELKFVEAYSYLFKIRYADKLFFDIDIEEKYRTWTLPALSLQPLIGNAVKHNTITRSKPFHISIRTENGWLVVANPKVPKLEPEPSTGIGLENLRNRWHLITGRDIEIIDTDKEFVVRMPLHTPLAG
;
A
#
# COMPACT_ATOMS: atom_id res chain seq x y z
N MET A 1 22.74 28.58 5.22
CA MET A 1 21.91 28.88 4.06
C MET A 1 21.58 27.69 3.21
N LEU A 2 22.54 26.89 2.75
CA LEU A 2 22.28 25.66 1.98
C LEU A 2 21.43 24.63 2.74
N VAL A 3 21.64 24.50 4.04
CA VAL A 3 20.87 23.57 4.89
C VAL A 3 19.40 23.99 4.99
N ARG A 4 19.15 25.29 5.04
CA ARG A 4 17.80 25.84 5.13
C ARG A 4 17.03 25.63 3.84
N GLU A 5 17.66 25.81 2.68
CA GLU A 5 17.05 25.58 1.38
C GLU A 5 16.68 24.11 1.19
N LYS A 6 17.54 23.17 1.61
CA LYS A 6 17.27 21.74 1.56
C LYS A 6 16.09 21.35 2.46
N HIS A 7 15.98 21.95 3.64
CA HIS A 7 14.84 21.71 4.53
C HIS A 7 13.56 22.26 3.95
N ASP A 8 13.59 23.42 3.30
CA ASP A 8 12.42 24.02 2.66
C ASP A 8 11.94 23.18 1.47
N GLU A 9 12.86 22.66 0.65
CA GLU A 9 12.54 21.77 -0.46
C GLU A 9 11.91 20.46 0.02
N LYS A 10 12.46 19.86 1.07
CA LYS A 10 11.90 18.64 1.67
C LYS A 10 10.53 18.89 2.26
N ALA A 11 10.32 20.03 2.92
CA ALA A 11 9.03 20.38 3.47
C ALA A 11 8.00 20.58 2.38
N LEU A 12 8.35 21.24 1.27
CA LEU A 12 7.47 21.44 0.13
C LEU A 12 7.12 20.12 -0.53
N THR A 13 8.08 19.23 -0.72
CA THR A 13 7.86 17.90 -1.29
C THR A 13 6.91 17.10 -0.40
N TYR A 14 7.11 17.13 0.92
CA TYR A 14 6.23 16.46 1.86
C TYR A 14 4.80 16.97 1.76
N ILE A 15 4.62 18.30 1.72
CA ILE A 15 3.30 18.91 1.59
C ILE A 15 2.64 18.50 0.27
N ASP A 16 3.39 18.48 -0.83
CA ASP A 16 2.86 18.07 -2.13
C ASP A 16 2.40 16.62 -2.12
N GLN A 17 3.17 15.71 -1.55
CA GLN A 17 2.82 14.30 -1.45
C GLN A 17 1.61 14.09 -0.53
N LEU A 18 1.57 14.80 0.59
CA LEU A 18 0.45 14.74 1.51
C LEU A 18 -0.83 15.25 0.85
N SER A 19 -0.75 16.37 0.12
CA SER A 19 -1.88 16.94 -0.60
C SER A 19 -2.38 16.00 -1.69
N TYR A 20 -1.49 15.39 -2.45
CA TYR A 20 -1.85 14.39 -3.46
C TYR A 20 -2.57 13.20 -2.82
N THR A 21 -2.03 12.69 -1.73
CA THR A 21 -2.59 11.55 -1.00
C THR A 21 -4.01 11.85 -0.53
N PHE A 22 -4.23 13.01 0.10
CA PHE A 22 -5.56 13.41 0.55
C PHE A 22 -6.54 13.60 -0.60
N ARG A 23 -6.10 14.24 -1.69
CA ARG A 23 -6.97 14.42 -2.86
C ARG A 23 -7.37 13.10 -3.48
N TYR A 24 -6.43 12.16 -3.58
CA TYR A 24 -6.72 10.83 -4.10
C TYR A 24 -7.77 10.12 -3.24
N ILE A 25 -7.61 10.16 -1.92
CA ILE A 25 -8.54 9.51 -0.98
C ILE A 25 -9.94 10.14 -1.11
N ILE A 26 -10.02 11.46 -1.17
CA ILE A 26 -11.31 12.18 -1.25
C ILE A 26 -11.98 11.94 -2.60
N GLN A 27 -11.25 12.02 -3.70
CA GLN A 27 -11.81 11.95 -5.06
C GLN A 27 -12.22 10.54 -5.46
N ASN A 28 -11.48 9.50 -5.02
CA ASN A 28 -11.69 8.17 -5.53
C ASN A 28 -12.58 7.30 -4.66
N GLY A 29 -12.88 7.73 -3.45
CA GLY A 29 -13.85 7.06 -2.59
C GLY A 29 -13.68 5.55 -2.50
N GLN A 30 -14.67 4.86 -1.91
CA GLN A 30 -14.55 3.43 -1.64
C GLN A 30 -15.16 2.53 -2.71
N SER A 31 -15.77 3.07 -3.75
CA SER A 31 -16.54 2.28 -4.73
C SER A 31 -16.07 2.43 -6.17
N THR A 32 -14.89 2.96 -6.41
CA THR A 32 -14.37 3.23 -7.75
C THR A 32 -13.30 2.20 -8.13
N LEU A 33 -13.36 1.71 -9.38
CA LEU A 33 -12.29 0.93 -9.97
C LEU A 33 -11.23 1.88 -10.54
N MET A 34 -9.98 1.58 -10.25
CA MET A 34 -8.83 2.34 -10.76
C MET A 34 -7.89 1.40 -11.49
N THR A 35 -7.07 1.93 -12.39
CA THR A 35 -6.00 1.13 -12.98
C THR A 35 -4.92 0.87 -11.94
N LEU A 36 -4.21 -0.24 -12.08
CA LEU A 36 -3.08 -0.53 -11.22
C LEU A 36 -2.03 0.58 -11.28
N ASP A 37 -1.82 1.16 -12.46
CA ASP A 37 -0.86 2.25 -12.63
C ASP A 37 -1.22 3.47 -11.78
N GLU A 38 -2.49 3.84 -11.72
CA GLU A 38 -2.93 4.95 -10.88
C GLU A 38 -2.82 4.62 -9.40
N GLU A 39 -3.16 3.40 -9.01
CA GLU A 39 -3.01 2.95 -7.63
C GLU A 39 -1.54 2.95 -7.20
N LEU A 40 -0.63 2.58 -8.09
CA LEU A 40 0.80 2.62 -7.82
C LEU A 40 1.34 4.04 -7.64
N LYS A 41 0.80 5.01 -8.37
CA LYS A 41 1.13 6.42 -8.14
C LYS A 41 0.71 6.87 -6.74
N PHE A 42 -0.47 6.44 -6.31
CA PHE A 42 -0.90 6.71 -4.95
C PHE A 42 0.03 6.04 -3.93
N VAL A 43 0.39 4.78 -4.16
CA VAL A 43 1.32 4.05 -3.28
C VAL A 43 2.67 4.74 -3.20
N GLU A 44 3.18 5.26 -4.32
CA GLU A 44 4.43 6.00 -4.33
C GLU A 44 4.38 7.23 -3.42
N ALA A 45 3.33 8.02 -3.52
CA ALA A 45 3.13 9.18 -2.67
C ALA A 45 2.92 8.79 -1.20
N TYR A 46 2.11 7.78 -0.96
CA TYR A 46 1.79 7.29 0.37
C TYR A 46 3.03 6.70 1.06
N SER A 47 3.82 5.90 0.33
CA SER A 47 5.05 5.32 0.85
C SER A 47 6.10 6.38 1.17
N TYR A 48 6.15 7.46 0.40
CA TYR A 48 7.04 8.58 0.68
C TYR A 48 6.79 9.15 2.08
N LEU A 49 5.52 9.29 2.47
CA LEU A 49 5.16 9.80 3.79
C LEU A 49 5.70 8.91 4.92
N PHE A 50 5.65 7.59 4.74
CA PHE A 50 6.24 6.66 5.70
C PHE A 50 7.77 6.71 5.70
N LYS A 51 8.39 6.87 4.54
CA LYS A 51 9.85 6.92 4.44
C LYS A 51 10.45 8.16 5.10
N ILE A 52 9.72 9.24 5.21
CA ILE A 52 10.13 10.41 5.99
C ILE A 52 10.37 10.00 7.45
N ARG A 53 9.49 9.17 8.01
CA ARG A 53 9.58 8.73 9.40
C ARG A 53 10.61 7.60 9.58
N TYR A 54 10.63 6.63 8.67
CA TYR A 54 11.41 5.41 8.87
C TYR A 54 12.72 5.36 8.08
N ALA A 55 12.90 6.26 7.12
CA ALA A 55 14.14 6.42 6.33
C ALA A 55 14.65 5.08 5.75
N ASP A 56 15.87 4.69 6.11
CA ASP A 56 16.53 3.47 5.64
C ASP A 56 16.12 2.19 6.38
N LYS A 57 15.06 2.27 7.18
CA LYS A 57 14.52 1.12 7.92
C LYS A 57 13.35 0.45 7.20
N LEU A 58 12.69 1.17 6.29
CA LEU A 58 11.49 0.72 5.58
C LEU A 58 11.71 0.78 4.08
N PHE A 59 11.44 -0.33 3.39
CA PHE A 59 11.60 -0.44 1.95
C PHE A 59 10.33 -0.96 1.30
N PHE A 60 10.03 -0.45 0.11
CA PHE A 60 8.93 -0.92 -0.73
C PHE A 60 9.53 -1.56 -1.97
N ASP A 61 9.39 -2.87 -2.09
CA ASP A 61 9.91 -3.64 -3.21
C ASP A 61 8.76 -3.86 -4.20
N ILE A 62 8.75 -3.08 -5.27
CA ILE A 62 7.66 -3.06 -6.24
C ILE A 62 8.13 -3.71 -7.53
N ASP A 63 7.50 -4.83 -7.91
CA ASP A 63 7.82 -5.59 -9.11
C ASP A 63 6.53 -5.91 -9.86
N ILE A 64 6.19 -5.06 -10.81
CA ILE A 64 4.94 -5.10 -11.56
C ILE A 64 5.22 -5.39 -13.02
N GLU A 65 4.62 -6.45 -13.56
CA GLU A 65 4.67 -6.71 -14.99
C GLU A 65 3.90 -5.62 -15.74
N GLU A 66 4.52 -5.07 -16.78
CA GLU A 66 3.99 -3.93 -17.52
C GLU A 66 2.56 -4.16 -18.03
N LYS A 67 2.25 -5.37 -18.47
CA LYS A 67 0.92 -5.70 -19.00
C LYS A 67 -0.21 -5.53 -17.98
N TYR A 68 0.08 -5.61 -16.68
CA TYR A 68 -0.94 -5.49 -15.64
C TYR A 68 -1.20 -4.05 -15.20
N ARG A 69 -0.41 -3.09 -15.67
CA ARG A 69 -0.59 -1.68 -15.26
C ARG A 69 -1.93 -1.10 -15.67
N THR A 70 -2.53 -1.60 -16.76
CA THR A 70 -3.85 -1.17 -17.23
C THR A 70 -5.00 -1.98 -16.65
N TRP A 71 -4.72 -3.06 -15.95
CA TRP A 71 -5.73 -3.84 -15.26
C TRP A 71 -6.23 -3.05 -14.06
N THR A 72 -7.43 -3.38 -13.59
CA THR A 72 -8.13 -2.57 -12.60
C THR A 72 -8.31 -3.29 -11.27
N LEU A 73 -8.48 -2.49 -10.23
CA LEU A 73 -8.77 -2.93 -8.87
C LEU A 73 -9.56 -1.82 -8.16
N PRO A 74 -10.26 -2.14 -7.08
CA PRO A 74 -10.89 -1.10 -6.28
C PRO A 74 -9.87 -0.10 -5.76
N ALA A 75 -10.17 1.19 -5.87
CA ALA A 75 -9.31 2.25 -5.37
C ALA A 75 -9.03 2.06 -3.88
N LEU A 76 -7.86 2.49 -3.43
CA LEU A 76 -7.46 2.42 -2.03
C LEU A 76 -7.37 0.99 -1.47
N SER A 77 -7.05 0.01 -2.33
CA SER A 77 -6.86 -1.37 -1.90
C SER A 77 -5.54 -1.58 -1.16
N LEU A 78 -4.50 -0.83 -1.53
CA LEU A 78 -3.17 -0.99 -0.95
C LEU A 78 -2.98 -0.20 0.35
N GLN A 79 -3.71 0.89 0.53
CA GLN A 79 -3.58 1.75 1.71
C GLN A 79 -3.73 0.99 3.04
N PRO A 80 -4.80 0.21 3.26
CA PRO A 80 -4.93 -0.49 4.53
C PRO A 80 -3.86 -1.57 4.74
N LEU A 81 -3.36 -2.17 3.67
CA LEU A 81 -2.32 -3.19 3.77
C LEU A 81 -0.98 -2.60 4.18
N ILE A 82 -0.62 -1.47 3.60
CA ILE A 82 0.61 -0.75 3.96
C ILE A 82 0.50 -0.22 5.40
N GLY A 83 -0.61 0.41 5.72
CA GLY A 83 -0.85 0.95 7.06
C GLY A 83 -0.78 -0.13 8.14
N ASN A 84 -1.41 -1.27 7.91
CA ASN A 84 -1.38 -2.39 8.84
C ASN A 84 0.02 -2.97 8.99
N ALA A 85 0.77 -3.11 7.90
CA ALA A 85 2.13 -3.62 7.95
C ALA A 85 3.02 -2.75 8.84
N VAL A 86 2.93 -1.44 8.69
CA VAL A 86 3.71 -0.49 9.50
C VAL A 86 3.23 -0.49 10.96
N LYS A 87 1.91 -0.53 11.17
CA LYS A 87 1.33 -0.45 12.51
C LYS A 87 1.68 -1.66 13.38
N HIS A 88 1.68 -2.86 12.81
CA HIS A 88 1.77 -4.10 13.57
C HIS A 88 3.17 -4.71 13.65
N ASN A 89 4.15 -4.11 13.01
CA ASN A 89 5.50 -4.67 12.96
C ASN A 89 6.54 -3.71 13.54
N THR A 90 7.61 -4.29 14.08
CA THR A 90 8.78 -3.56 14.54
C THR A 90 9.67 -3.24 13.34
N ILE A 91 9.99 -1.97 13.18
CA ILE A 91 10.80 -1.48 12.06
C ILE A 91 12.07 -0.87 12.64
N THR A 92 13.22 -1.52 12.43
CA THR A 92 14.50 -1.11 12.98
C THR A 92 15.59 -1.07 11.91
N ARG A 93 16.66 -0.34 12.19
CA ARG A 93 17.81 -0.26 11.30
C ARG A 93 18.58 -1.59 11.21
N SER A 94 18.66 -2.33 12.32
CA SER A 94 19.35 -3.61 12.37
C SER A 94 18.61 -4.70 11.57
N LYS A 95 17.30 -4.54 11.41
CA LYS A 95 16.46 -5.46 10.66
C LYS A 95 15.48 -4.65 9.81
N PRO A 96 15.92 -4.16 8.65
CA PRO A 96 15.06 -3.36 7.77
C PRO A 96 13.80 -4.13 7.38
N PHE A 97 12.69 -3.41 7.27
CA PHE A 97 11.37 -3.98 6.99
C PHE A 97 11.02 -3.73 5.52
N HIS A 98 10.67 -4.81 4.82
CA HIS A 98 10.33 -4.75 3.40
C HIS A 98 8.86 -5.07 3.18
N ILE A 99 8.17 -4.18 2.47
CA ILE A 99 6.82 -4.45 1.98
C ILE A 99 6.95 -4.72 0.49
N SER A 100 6.55 -5.92 0.08
CA SER A 100 6.64 -6.36 -1.31
C SER A 100 5.29 -6.19 -2.00
N ILE A 101 5.31 -5.59 -3.18
CA ILE A 101 4.12 -5.41 -4.02
C ILE A 101 4.49 -5.92 -5.41
N ARG A 102 3.88 -7.04 -5.82
CA ARG A 102 4.22 -7.66 -7.11
C ARG A 102 2.99 -8.22 -7.80
N THR A 103 3.10 -8.44 -9.09
CA THR A 103 2.08 -9.14 -9.87
C THR A 103 2.49 -10.59 -10.09
N GLU A 104 1.51 -11.48 -10.09
CA GLU A 104 1.73 -12.91 -10.29
C GLU A 104 0.48 -13.50 -10.96
N ASN A 105 0.59 -13.85 -12.24
CA ASN A 105 -0.50 -14.50 -13.00
C ASN A 105 -1.86 -13.79 -12.91
N GLY A 106 -1.88 -12.47 -13.01
CA GLY A 106 -3.11 -11.69 -12.92
C GLY A 106 -3.54 -11.31 -11.52
N TRP A 107 -2.74 -11.66 -10.52
CA TRP A 107 -2.98 -11.29 -9.13
C TRP A 107 -2.00 -10.23 -8.69
N LEU A 108 -2.47 -9.31 -7.86
CA LEU A 108 -1.60 -8.38 -7.14
C LEU A 108 -1.31 -8.99 -5.77
N VAL A 109 -0.04 -9.16 -5.46
CA VAL A 109 0.39 -9.82 -4.22
C VAL A 109 1.14 -8.80 -3.36
N VAL A 110 0.61 -8.55 -2.18
CA VAL A 110 1.22 -7.65 -1.20
C VAL A 110 1.66 -8.50 -0.01
N ALA A 111 2.94 -8.47 0.31
CA ALA A 111 3.51 -9.31 1.34
C ALA A 111 4.44 -8.53 2.24
N ASN A 112 4.47 -8.90 3.50
CA ASN A 112 5.45 -8.39 4.46
C ASN A 112 5.84 -9.49 5.45
N PRO A 113 7.08 -9.45 5.96
CA PRO A 113 7.45 -10.34 7.06
C PRO A 113 6.71 -9.94 8.33
N LYS A 114 6.58 -10.88 9.25
CA LYS A 114 6.01 -10.60 10.57
C LYS A 114 7.14 -10.42 11.57
N VAL A 115 7.22 -9.23 12.13
CA VAL A 115 8.16 -8.87 13.19
C VAL A 115 7.32 -8.26 14.32
N PRO A 116 6.64 -9.10 15.13
CA PRO A 116 5.68 -8.59 16.09
C PRO A 116 6.28 -7.59 17.07
N LYS A 117 5.50 -6.59 17.43
CA LYS A 117 5.89 -5.64 18.48
C LYS A 117 5.81 -6.32 19.84
N LEU A 118 6.69 -5.90 20.77
CA LEU A 118 6.68 -6.38 22.14
C LEU A 118 5.35 -6.05 22.83
N GLU A 119 4.80 -4.88 22.54
CA GLU A 119 3.46 -4.48 22.97
C GLU A 119 2.60 -4.29 21.73
N PRO A 120 1.83 -5.32 21.32
CA PRO A 120 1.00 -5.22 20.13
C PRO A 120 -0.04 -4.12 20.30
N GLU A 121 -0.17 -3.28 19.26
CA GLU A 121 -1.26 -2.30 19.22
C GLU A 121 -2.59 -3.04 19.04
N PRO A 122 -3.65 -2.60 19.73
CA PRO A 122 -4.96 -3.22 19.54
C PRO A 122 -5.41 -3.06 18.08
N SER A 123 -5.79 -4.19 17.49
CA SER A 123 -6.34 -4.22 16.15
C SER A 123 -7.78 -4.68 16.22
N THR A 124 -8.68 -3.96 15.55
CA THR A 124 -10.08 -4.35 15.44
C THR A 124 -10.33 -5.31 14.27
N GLY A 125 -9.36 -5.45 13.35
CA GLY A 125 -9.53 -6.23 12.14
C GLY A 125 -10.47 -5.60 11.12
N ILE A 126 -11.03 -4.44 11.41
CA ILE A 126 -12.04 -3.79 10.58
C ILE A 126 -11.49 -3.41 9.20
N GLY A 127 -10.26 -2.90 9.12
CA GLY A 127 -9.66 -2.46 7.86
C GLY A 127 -9.55 -3.57 6.83
N LEU A 128 -9.10 -4.74 7.25
CA LEU A 128 -8.94 -5.90 6.37
C LEU A 128 -10.29 -6.50 5.98
N GLU A 129 -11.21 -6.58 6.92
CA GLU A 129 -12.58 -7.06 6.65
C GLU A 129 -13.29 -6.12 5.68
N ASN A 130 -13.15 -4.80 5.86
CA ASN A 130 -13.72 -3.82 4.95
C ASN A 130 -13.13 -3.96 3.55
N LEU A 131 -11.84 -4.21 3.44
CA LEU A 131 -11.19 -4.44 2.14
C LEU A 131 -11.77 -5.66 1.45
N ARG A 132 -11.90 -6.76 2.18
CA ARG A 132 -12.49 -8.01 1.65
C ARG A 132 -13.92 -7.78 1.16
N ASN A 133 -14.75 -7.15 1.98
CA ASN A 133 -16.15 -6.86 1.64
C ASN A 133 -16.26 -5.95 0.42
N ARG A 134 -15.42 -4.93 0.37
CA ARG A 134 -15.39 -3.98 -0.74
C ARG A 134 -15.01 -4.66 -2.06
N TRP A 135 -13.99 -5.53 -2.04
CA TRP A 135 -13.61 -6.32 -3.20
C TRP A 135 -14.76 -7.19 -3.71
N HIS A 136 -15.42 -7.88 -2.79
CA HIS A 136 -16.56 -8.73 -3.14
C HIS A 136 -17.68 -7.91 -3.78
N LEU A 137 -18.04 -6.78 -3.18
CA LEU A 137 -19.13 -5.93 -3.69
C LEU A 137 -18.81 -5.31 -5.04
N ILE A 138 -17.59 -4.86 -5.26
CA ILE A 138 -17.20 -4.14 -6.48
C ILE A 138 -16.88 -5.12 -7.62
N THR A 139 -16.15 -6.18 -7.33
CA THR A 139 -15.63 -7.09 -8.37
C THR A 139 -16.34 -8.42 -8.47
N GLY A 140 -17.10 -8.80 -7.45
CA GLY A 140 -17.68 -10.14 -7.34
C GLY A 140 -16.67 -11.24 -7.05
N ARG A 141 -15.40 -10.88 -6.81
CA ARG A 141 -14.30 -11.81 -6.54
C ARG A 141 -13.76 -11.57 -5.15
N ASP A 142 -13.15 -12.61 -4.59
CA ASP A 142 -12.62 -12.54 -3.23
C ASP A 142 -11.09 -12.42 -3.24
N ILE A 143 -10.57 -11.68 -2.26
CA ILE A 143 -9.14 -11.64 -1.99
C ILE A 143 -8.75 -12.85 -1.16
N GLU A 144 -7.47 -13.25 -1.24
CA GLU A 144 -6.92 -14.33 -0.44
C GLU A 144 -5.99 -13.73 0.62
N ILE A 145 -6.15 -14.17 1.85
CA ILE A 145 -5.30 -13.74 2.96
C ILE A 145 -4.55 -14.96 3.50
N ILE A 146 -3.22 -14.88 3.49
CA ILE A 146 -2.35 -15.93 3.98
C ILE A 146 -1.58 -15.36 5.15
N ASP A 147 -1.93 -15.77 6.34
CA ASP A 147 -1.35 -15.28 7.59
C ASP A 147 -0.62 -16.42 8.28
N THR A 148 0.71 -16.41 8.21
CA THR A 148 1.57 -17.41 8.85
C THR A 148 2.38 -16.78 9.98
N ASP A 149 3.14 -17.57 10.70
CA ASP A 149 4.01 -17.05 11.76
C ASP A 149 5.14 -16.17 11.22
N LYS A 150 5.50 -16.34 9.94
CA LYS A 150 6.66 -15.68 9.34
C LYS A 150 6.28 -14.50 8.44
N GLU A 151 5.11 -14.55 7.80
CA GLU A 151 4.73 -13.52 6.85
C GLU A 151 3.23 -13.34 6.78
N PHE A 152 2.84 -12.16 6.31
CA PHE A 152 1.46 -11.81 6.02
C PHE A 152 1.36 -11.49 4.53
N VAL A 153 0.48 -12.20 3.83
CA VAL A 153 0.32 -12.04 2.37
C VAL A 153 -1.14 -11.83 2.04
N VAL A 154 -1.41 -10.84 1.20
CA VAL A 154 -2.74 -10.62 0.63
C VAL A 154 -2.63 -10.71 -0.88
N ARG A 155 -3.44 -11.57 -1.49
CA ARG A 155 -3.50 -11.74 -2.94
C ARG A 155 -4.84 -11.21 -3.43
N MET A 156 -4.79 -10.33 -4.42
CA MET A 156 -5.95 -9.63 -4.95
C MET A 156 -6.06 -9.89 -6.45
N PRO A 157 -7.18 -10.47 -6.93
CA PRO A 157 -7.33 -10.81 -8.35
C PRO A 157 -7.62 -9.54 -9.17
N LEU A 158 -6.65 -9.11 -9.97
CA LEU A 158 -6.83 -7.95 -10.84
C LEU A 158 -7.89 -8.22 -11.89
N HIS A 159 -8.66 -7.20 -12.21
CA HIS A 159 -9.67 -7.27 -13.26
C HIS A 159 -9.05 -6.85 -14.59
N THR A 160 -9.40 -7.56 -15.66
CA THR A 160 -8.93 -7.20 -17.01
C THR A 160 -9.32 -5.77 -17.37
N PRO A 161 -8.58 -5.12 -18.29
CA PRO A 161 -8.92 -3.76 -18.70
C PRO A 161 -10.35 -3.69 -19.22
N LEU A 162 -11.05 -2.61 -18.87
CA LEU A 162 -12.37 -2.36 -19.44
C LEU A 162 -12.21 -2.18 -20.95
N ALA A 163 -12.95 -2.98 -21.73
CA ALA A 163 -13.01 -2.80 -23.17
C ALA A 163 -13.66 -1.46 -23.46
N GLY A 164 -12.86 -0.51 -23.96
CA GLY A 164 -13.39 0.82 -24.10
C GLY A 164 -12.94 1.50 -25.30
#